data_d4b79ed63e9e23ba94e856f02ae53e61
#
_entry.id   d4b79ed63e9e23ba94e856f02ae53e61
#
_cell.length_a   1.000
_cell.length_b   1.000
_cell.length_c   1.000
_cell.angle_alpha   90.00
_cell.angle_beta   90.00
_cell.angle_gamma   90.00
#
_symmetry.space_group_name_H-M   'P 1'
#
loop_
_entity.id
_entity.type
_entity.pdbx_description
1 polymer ?
#
loop_
_entity_poly.entity_id
_entity_poly.type
_entity_poly.pdbx_seq_one_letter_code
_entity_poly.pdbx_strand_id
1 'polypeptide(L)'
;MQDKPSLPPKPVSESWRPELVRLPQMTFARRTFRAFSHGFLKLITKICLNVTTEGLENFPPKGSLLVVINHIGDADVPAIISALPFPPDALGKIELYDLPTLGKLIDWYGVIWLHRGRADISALRAALDGLAEGRVLMIAPEGRYSVTGALEEGNGGAAFLAYKSGAPILPIAISGTENENVYGNMKRMRRARVHVKVGKMFRLDEQAGSGVLTRSGTKDRQEAVAQGTRQIMAALANLLPEKYRGEYS
;
A
#
# COMPACT_ATOMS: atom_id res chain seq x y z
N MET A 1 25.08 -21.83 10.34
CA MET A 1 23.94 -20.89 10.24
C MET A 1 24.49 -19.53 10.64
N GLN A 2 24.69 -18.62 9.70
CA GLN A 2 25.05 -17.25 10.04
C GLN A 2 23.78 -16.58 10.56
N ASP A 3 23.81 -16.06 11.80
CA ASP A 3 22.74 -15.25 12.36
C ASP A 3 22.45 -14.08 11.39
N LYS A 4 21.29 -14.09 10.76
CA LYS A 4 20.81 -12.91 10.01
C LYS A 4 20.73 -11.76 11.01
N PRO A 5 21.34 -10.61 10.72
CA PRO A 5 21.21 -9.45 11.60
C PRO A 5 19.72 -9.14 11.79
N SER A 6 19.29 -9.04 13.04
CA SER A 6 17.91 -8.72 13.39
C SER A 6 17.55 -7.34 12.81
N LEU A 7 16.46 -7.28 12.05
CA LEU A 7 15.96 -6.00 11.52
C LEU A 7 15.57 -5.07 12.67
N PRO A 8 15.76 -3.75 12.52
CA PRO A 8 15.26 -2.81 13.52
C PRO A 8 13.76 -2.96 13.70
N PRO A 9 13.23 -2.74 14.91
CA PRO A 9 11.80 -2.85 15.17
C PRO A 9 10.99 -1.92 14.25
N LYS A 10 9.78 -2.35 13.87
CA LYS A 10 8.89 -1.51 13.08
C LYS A 10 8.50 -0.27 13.87
N PRO A 11 8.42 0.92 13.25
CA PRO A 11 8.12 2.16 13.95
C PRO A 11 6.72 2.14 14.55
N VAL A 12 6.60 2.71 15.73
CA VAL A 12 5.33 2.91 16.45
C VAL A 12 4.99 4.39 16.42
N SER A 13 3.71 4.73 16.21
CA SER A 13 3.27 6.13 16.22
C SER A 13 3.38 6.71 17.62
N GLU A 14 4.04 7.86 17.73
CA GLU A 14 4.29 8.56 19.01
C GLU A 14 3.04 9.29 19.50
N SER A 15 2.22 9.81 18.58
CA SER A 15 0.99 10.54 18.90
C SER A 15 -0.25 9.70 18.63
N TRP A 16 -1.27 9.85 19.48
CA TRP A 16 -2.58 9.24 19.31
C TRP A 16 -3.63 10.31 18.98
N ARG A 17 -4.14 10.29 17.73
CA ARG A 17 -5.08 11.27 17.18
C ARG A 17 -6.26 10.58 16.50
N PRO A 18 -7.13 9.91 17.26
CA PRO A 18 -8.25 9.14 16.69
C PRO A 18 -9.23 10.02 15.89
N GLU A 19 -9.30 11.31 16.19
CA GLU A 19 -10.15 12.28 15.47
C GLU A 19 -9.77 12.48 13.99
N LEU A 20 -8.53 12.20 13.63
CA LEU A 20 -8.05 12.27 12.25
C LEU A 20 -8.32 10.96 11.47
N VAL A 21 -8.55 9.86 12.19
CA VAL A 21 -8.75 8.55 11.59
C VAL A 21 -10.20 8.38 11.16
N ARG A 22 -10.47 8.63 9.90
CA ARG A 22 -11.80 8.55 9.31
C ARG A 22 -11.76 8.17 7.84
N LEU A 23 -12.88 7.68 7.31
CA LEU A 23 -13.07 7.58 5.86
C LEU A 23 -13.37 8.98 5.30
N PRO A 24 -12.53 9.52 4.40
CA PRO A 24 -12.77 10.83 3.82
C PRO A 24 -14.00 10.83 2.91
N GLN A 25 -14.89 11.80 3.08
CA GLN A 25 -16.04 11.95 2.21
C GLN A 25 -15.62 12.41 0.81
N MET A 26 -16.13 11.75 -0.24
CA MET A 26 -15.83 12.07 -1.64
C MET A 26 -16.74 13.19 -2.16
N THR A 27 -16.55 14.42 -1.65
CA THR A 27 -17.22 15.62 -2.16
C THR A 27 -16.76 15.95 -3.59
N PHE A 28 -17.52 16.77 -4.30
CA PHE A 28 -17.14 17.25 -5.64
C PHE A 28 -15.74 17.93 -5.62
N ALA A 29 -15.53 18.83 -4.66
CA ALA A 29 -14.23 19.52 -4.51
C ALA A 29 -13.06 18.55 -4.31
N ARG A 30 -13.24 17.50 -3.47
CA ARG A 30 -12.21 16.48 -3.25
C ARG A 30 -11.97 15.65 -4.52
N ARG A 31 -13.01 15.26 -5.23
CA ARG A 31 -12.86 14.53 -6.51
C ARG A 31 -12.06 15.35 -7.54
N THR A 32 -12.38 16.64 -7.66
CA THR A 32 -11.64 17.56 -8.55
C THR A 32 -10.19 17.71 -8.13
N PHE A 33 -9.93 17.87 -6.83
CA PHE A 33 -8.58 17.96 -6.31
C PHE A 33 -7.78 16.66 -6.55
N ARG A 34 -8.39 15.49 -6.37
CA ARG A 34 -7.75 14.20 -6.66
C ARG A 34 -7.42 14.06 -8.15
N ALA A 35 -8.33 14.44 -9.04
CA ALA A 35 -8.10 14.42 -10.48
C ALA A 35 -6.94 15.35 -10.87
N PHE A 36 -6.91 16.57 -10.31
CA PHE A 36 -5.80 17.51 -10.49
C PHE A 36 -4.49 16.93 -9.96
N SER A 37 -4.49 16.42 -8.72
CA SER A 37 -3.30 15.82 -8.09
C SER A 37 -2.80 14.63 -8.90
N HIS A 38 -3.69 13.80 -9.46
CA HIS A 38 -3.32 12.68 -10.32
C HIS A 38 -2.62 13.15 -11.61
N GLY A 39 -3.19 14.15 -12.27
CA GLY A 39 -2.57 14.77 -13.45
C GLY A 39 -1.20 15.41 -13.13
N PHE A 40 -1.12 16.11 -12.01
CA PHE A 40 0.12 16.73 -11.53
C PHE A 40 1.19 15.68 -11.20
N LEU A 41 0.83 14.59 -10.49
CA LEU A 41 1.75 13.48 -10.22
C LEU A 41 2.23 12.82 -11.51
N LYS A 42 1.36 12.61 -12.50
CA LYS A 42 1.77 12.11 -13.83
C LYS A 42 2.81 13.00 -14.49
N LEU A 43 2.63 14.32 -14.41
CA LEU A 43 3.59 15.27 -14.97
C LEU A 43 4.92 15.23 -14.22
N ILE A 44 4.92 15.31 -12.90
CA ILE A 44 6.13 15.30 -12.07
C ILE A 44 6.89 13.97 -12.21
N THR A 45 6.19 12.85 -12.16
CA THR A 45 6.85 11.55 -12.35
C THR A 45 7.44 11.42 -13.75
N LYS A 46 6.78 11.92 -14.80
CA LYS A 46 7.33 11.94 -16.16
C LYS A 46 8.59 12.81 -16.28
N ILE A 47 8.69 13.87 -15.49
CA ILE A 47 9.89 14.74 -15.47
C ILE A 47 11.02 14.09 -14.67
N CYS A 48 10.73 13.55 -13.49
CA CYS A 48 11.74 13.07 -12.55
C CYS A 48 12.12 11.60 -12.74
N LEU A 49 11.19 10.78 -13.27
CA LEU A 49 11.34 9.34 -13.38
C LEU A 49 11.14 8.87 -14.82
N ASN A 50 11.74 7.75 -15.15
CA ASN A 50 11.44 6.97 -16.35
C ASN A 50 10.67 5.71 -15.90
N VAL A 51 9.34 5.83 -15.86
CA VAL A 51 8.46 4.76 -15.36
C VAL A 51 8.06 3.85 -16.52
N THR A 52 8.36 2.57 -16.39
CA THR A 52 7.86 1.50 -17.26
C THR A 52 6.77 0.74 -16.51
N THR A 53 5.62 0.55 -17.12
CA THR A 53 4.49 -0.14 -16.50
C THR A 53 4.09 -1.36 -17.32
N GLU A 54 3.90 -2.50 -16.65
CA GLU A 54 3.44 -3.76 -17.23
C GLU A 54 2.17 -4.24 -16.51
N GLY A 55 1.29 -4.94 -17.22
CA GLY A 55 0.12 -5.60 -16.64
C GLY A 55 -1.04 -4.65 -16.29
N LEU A 56 -1.08 -3.41 -16.82
CA LEU A 56 -2.18 -2.48 -16.56
C LEU A 56 -3.55 -3.03 -16.98
N GLU A 57 -3.60 -3.95 -17.93
CA GLU A 57 -4.80 -4.67 -18.34
C GLU A 57 -5.44 -5.50 -17.23
N ASN A 58 -4.67 -5.83 -16.19
CA ASN A 58 -5.17 -6.53 -14.99
C ASN A 58 -5.93 -5.61 -14.04
N PHE A 59 -5.87 -4.28 -14.24
CA PHE A 59 -6.54 -3.31 -13.37
C PHE A 59 -8.02 -3.23 -13.75
N PRO A 60 -8.96 -3.53 -12.82
CA PRO A 60 -10.37 -3.52 -13.14
C PRO A 60 -10.89 -2.09 -13.35
N PRO A 61 -11.87 -1.90 -14.25
CA PRO A 61 -12.40 -0.57 -14.55
C PRO A 61 -13.20 0.03 -13.39
N LYS A 62 -13.79 -0.79 -12.52
CA LYS A 62 -14.64 -0.37 -11.40
C LYS A 62 -14.69 -1.46 -10.31
N GLY A 63 -15.15 -1.05 -9.14
CA GLY A 63 -15.50 -1.93 -8.03
C GLY A 63 -14.51 -1.86 -6.87
N SER A 64 -14.91 -2.48 -5.78
CA SER A 64 -14.08 -2.63 -4.59
C SER A 64 -12.81 -3.41 -4.92
N LEU A 65 -11.66 -2.87 -4.55
CA LEU A 65 -10.37 -3.47 -4.83
C LEU A 65 -9.37 -3.13 -3.73
N LEU A 66 -8.67 -4.14 -3.25
CA LEU A 66 -7.54 -3.95 -2.35
C LEU A 66 -6.24 -4.05 -3.15
N VAL A 67 -5.60 -2.93 -3.41
CA VAL A 67 -4.28 -2.86 -4.03
C VAL A 67 -3.22 -3.04 -2.95
N VAL A 68 -2.35 -4.03 -3.12
CA VAL A 68 -1.21 -4.26 -2.22
C VAL A 68 0.09 -3.93 -2.95
N ILE A 69 0.98 -3.20 -2.28
CA ILE A 69 2.25 -2.72 -2.86
C ILE A 69 3.42 -3.05 -1.94
N ASN A 70 4.61 -3.25 -2.50
CA ASN A 70 5.85 -3.18 -1.72
C ASN A 70 6.28 -1.72 -1.52
N HIS A 71 7.14 -1.46 -0.54
CA HIS A 71 7.47 -0.08 -0.16
C HIS A 71 8.97 0.08 0.12
N ILE A 72 9.70 0.70 -0.82
CA ILE A 72 11.17 0.83 -0.79
C ILE A 72 11.68 2.28 -0.83
N GLY A 73 10.79 3.26 -1.10
CA GLY A 73 11.20 4.66 -1.14
C GLY A 73 10.04 5.66 -1.24
N ASP A 74 10.36 6.94 -1.10
CA ASP A 74 9.40 8.04 -1.11
C ASP A 74 8.66 8.17 -2.45
N ALA A 75 9.29 7.74 -3.54
CA ALA A 75 8.73 7.82 -4.88
C ALA A 75 7.73 6.70 -5.23
N ASP A 76 7.56 5.66 -4.38
CA ASP A 76 6.69 4.52 -4.66
C ASP A 76 5.24 4.94 -4.90
N VAL A 77 4.65 5.63 -3.92
CA VAL A 77 3.24 6.03 -3.97
C VAL A 77 2.97 6.99 -5.12
N PRO A 78 3.76 8.08 -5.32
CA PRO A 78 3.63 8.95 -6.49
C PRO A 78 3.76 8.20 -7.82
N ALA A 79 4.73 7.32 -7.96
CA ALA A 79 4.95 6.56 -9.19
C ALA A 79 3.79 5.60 -9.49
N ILE A 80 3.31 4.85 -8.48
CA ILE A 80 2.17 3.95 -8.63
C ILE A 80 0.90 4.74 -8.96
N ILE A 81 0.57 5.80 -8.20
CA ILE A 81 -0.62 6.61 -8.47
C ILE A 81 -0.56 7.18 -9.90
N SER A 82 0.61 7.63 -10.36
CA SER A 82 0.76 8.16 -11.71
C SER A 82 0.59 7.11 -12.81
N ALA A 83 0.94 5.86 -12.54
CA ALA A 83 0.81 4.74 -13.47
C ALA A 83 -0.63 4.22 -13.58
N LEU A 84 -1.42 4.36 -12.52
CA LEU A 84 -2.80 3.84 -12.48
C LEU A 84 -3.76 4.68 -13.33
N PRO A 85 -4.88 4.09 -13.82
CA PRO A 85 -5.87 4.81 -14.62
C PRO A 85 -6.65 5.86 -13.82
N PHE A 86 -6.77 5.68 -12.50
CA PHE A 86 -7.43 6.63 -11.58
C PHE A 86 -6.79 6.58 -10.20
N PRO A 87 -6.91 7.66 -9.39
CA PRO A 87 -6.26 7.75 -8.08
C PRO A 87 -6.96 6.85 -7.05
N PRO A 88 -6.25 5.87 -6.43
CA PRO A 88 -6.81 5.04 -5.37
C PRO A 88 -6.90 5.82 -4.04
N ASP A 89 -7.72 5.33 -3.11
CA ASP A 89 -7.58 5.69 -1.70
C ASP A 89 -6.32 5.02 -1.15
N ALA A 90 -5.69 5.62 -0.16
CA ALA A 90 -4.48 5.06 0.44
C ALA A 90 -4.56 5.13 1.98
N LEU A 91 -3.88 4.20 2.65
CA LEU A 91 -3.60 4.32 4.06
C LEU A 91 -2.27 5.05 4.25
N GLY A 92 -2.27 6.08 5.08
CA GLY A 92 -1.10 6.89 5.37
C GLY A 92 -0.77 6.93 6.86
N LYS A 93 0.53 6.94 7.18
CA LYS A 93 0.98 7.10 8.57
C LYS A 93 0.59 8.48 9.11
N ILE A 94 0.06 8.54 10.34
CA ILE A 94 -0.44 9.77 10.95
C ILE A 94 0.62 10.88 11.04
N GLU A 95 1.88 10.52 11.17
CA GLU A 95 3.00 11.46 11.26
C GLU A 95 3.16 12.34 10.01
N LEU A 96 2.68 11.88 8.84
CA LEU A 96 2.68 12.70 7.63
C LEU A 96 1.74 13.91 7.71
N TYR A 97 0.70 13.83 8.57
CA TYR A 97 -0.23 14.94 8.77
C TYR A 97 0.46 16.19 9.30
N ASP A 98 1.53 16.03 10.10
CA ASP A 98 2.29 17.12 10.71
C ASP A 98 3.27 17.80 9.75
N LEU A 99 3.47 17.25 8.55
CA LEU A 99 4.33 17.88 7.55
C LEU A 99 3.70 19.19 7.06
N PRO A 100 4.42 20.31 7.17
CA PRO A 100 3.92 21.60 6.70
C PRO A 100 3.49 21.51 5.22
N THR A 101 2.30 22.01 4.90
CA THR A 101 1.72 22.01 3.54
C THR A 101 1.43 20.61 3.01
N LEU A 102 2.41 19.71 2.97
CA LEU A 102 2.25 18.36 2.42
C LEU A 102 1.20 17.55 3.19
N GLY A 103 1.19 17.61 4.52
CA GLY A 103 0.18 16.93 5.34
C GLY A 103 -1.24 17.35 4.99
N LYS A 104 -1.45 18.67 4.80
CA LYS A 104 -2.75 19.21 4.38
C LYS A 104 -3.14 18.77 2.97
N LEU A 105 -2.21 18.71 2.04
CA LEU A 105 -2.46 18.25 0.67
C LEU A 105 -2.84 16.76 0.66
N ILE A 106 -2.15 15.93 1.47
CA ILE A 106 -2.45 14.51 1.62
C ILE A 106 -3.83 14.31 2.28
N ASP A 107 -4.18 15.08 3.31
CA ASP A 107 -5.51 15.04 3.93
C ASP A 107 -6.62 15.48 2.95
N TRP A 108 -6.34 16.50 2.14
CA TRP A 108 -7.25 16.94 1.07
C TRP A 108 -7.41 15.91 -0.04
N TYR A 109 -6.35 15.20 -0.38
CA TYR A 109 -6.41 14.05 -1.28
C TYR A 109 -7.36 12.98 -0.72
N GLY A 110 -7.44 12.82 0.57
CA GLY A 110 -8.35 11.89 1.24
C GLY A 110 -7.70 10.56 1.58
N VAL A 111 -6.53 10.62 2.19
CA VAL A 111 -5.86 9.46 2.79
C VAL A 111 -6.60 9.07 4.07
N ILE A 112 -6.72 7.77 4.32
CA ILE A 112 -7.13 7.21 5.60
C ILE A 112 -5.90 7.17 6.51
N TRP A 113 -5.89 7.99 7.53
CA TRP A 113 -4.78 8.04 8.49
C TRP A 113 -4.78 6.81 9.39
N LEU A 114 -3.61 6.32 9.74
CA LEU A 114 -3.44 5.19 10.65
C LEU A 114 -2.27 5.41 11.61
N HIS A 115 -2.42 4.85 12.83
CA HIS A 115 -1.36 4.76 13.82
C HIS A 115 -0.62 3.42 13.64
N ARG A 116 0.70 3.49 13.51
CA ARG A 116 1.55 2.30 13.34
C ARG A 116 1.91 1.68 14.68
N GLY A 117 2.31 0.40 14.67
CA GLY A 117 2.81 -0.33 15.83
C GLY A 117 1.75 -0.98 16.71
N ARG A 118 0.47 -0.72 16.44
CA ARG A 118 -0.69 -1.37 17.08
C ARG A 118 -1.84 -1.50 16.09
N ALA A 119 -2.78 -2.38 16.41
CA ALA A 119 -4.01 -2.50 15.60
C ALA A 119 -4.85 -1.22 15.74
N ASP A 120 -4.88 -0.38 14.71
CA ASP A 120 -5.76 0.77 14.64
C ASP A 120 -7.14 0.36 14.10
N ILE A 121 -8.03 0.02 15.02
CA ILE A 121 -9.39 -0.46 14.70
C ILE A 121 -10.18 0.61 13.92
N SER A 122 -9.96 1.88 14.22
CA SER A 122 -10.64 2.99 13.53
C SER A 122 -10.20 3.07 12.07
N ALA A 123 -8.89 2.95 11.80
CA ALA A 123 -8.35 2.92 10.44
C ALA A 123 -8.83 1.68 9.67
N LEU A 124 -8.85 0.50 10.31
CA LEU A 124 -9.38 -0.71 9.69
C LEU A 124 -10.86 -0.59 9.35
N ARG A 125 -11.67 0.02 10.25
CA ARG A 125 -13.09 0.27 9.99
C ARG A 125 -13.27 1.24 8.82
N ALA A 126 -12.58 2.38 8.82
CA ALA A 126 -12.63 3.33 7.71
C ALA A 126 -12.22 2.69 6.38
N ALA A 127 -11.21 1.81 6.38
CA ALA A 127 -10.79 1.06 5.20
C ALA A 127 -11.89 0.08 4.71
N LEU A 128 -12.54 -0.64 5.63
CA LEU A 128 -13.66 -1.54 5.30
C LEU A 128 -14.86 -0.77 4.74
N ASP A 129 -15.22 0.36 5.34
CA ASP A 129 -16.28 1.23 4.85
C ASP A 129 -15.97 1.74 3.44
N GLY A 130 -14.73 2.12 3.16
CA GLY A 130 -14.28 2.51 1.82
C GLY A 130 -14.42 1.37 0.81
N LEU A 131 -14.02 0.16 1.17
CA LEU A 131 -14.20 -1.02 0.31
C LEU A 131 -15.70 -1.33 0.10
N ALA A 132 -16.53 -1.19 1.12
CA ALA A 132 -17.99 -1.38 1.01
C ALA A 132 -18.65 -0.34 0.07
N GLU A 133 -18.11 0.89 0.01
CA GLU A 133 -18.52 1.92 -0.96
C GLU A 133 -18.01 1.65 -2.40
N GLY A 134 -17.32 0.54 -2.63
CA GLY A 134 -16.77 0.20 -3.96
C GLY A 134 -15.51 0.97 -4.32
N ARG A 135 -14.77 1.48 -3.34
CA ARG A 135 -13.52 2.22 -3.58
C ARG A 135 -12.34 1.28 -3.79
N VAL A 136 -11.32 1.80 -4.45
CA VAL A 136 -10.02 1.14 -4.59
C VAL A 136 -9.12 1.63 -3.47
N LEU A 137 -8.69 0.73 -2.61
CA LEU A 137 -7.85 1.02 -1.45
C LEU A 137 -6.44 0.48 -1.65
N MET A 138 -5.43 1.30 -1.46
CA MET A 138 -4.02 0.93 -1.58
C MET A 138 -3.37 0.84 -0.19
N ILE A 139 -2.64 -0.25 0.05
CA ILE A 139 -1.93 -0.52 1.30
C ILE A 139 -0.57 -1.17 1.03
N ALA A 140 0.45 -0.82 1.83
CA ALA A 140 1.71 -1.55 1.90
C ALA A 140 1.67 -2.54 3.07
N PRO A 141 1.64 -3.87 2.84
CA PRO A 141 1.53 -4.85 3.92
C PRO A 141 2.72 -4.82 4.89
N GLU A 142 3.89 -4.38 4.46
CA GLU A 142 5.09 -4.23 5.29
C GLU A 142 4.91 -3.21 6.41
N GLY A 143 4.06 -2.19 6.21
CA GLY A 143 3.75 -1.13 7.17
C GLY A 143 4.88 -0.12 7.39
N ARG A 144 5.98 -0.24 6.65
CA ARG A 144 7.11 0.70 6.63
C ARG A 144 7.84 0.64 5.28
N TYR A 145 8.76 1.57 5.05
CA TYR A 145 9.76 1.37 4.01
C TYR A 145 10.67 0.20 4.37
N SER A 146 10.96 -0.64 3.38
CA SER A 146 11.95 -1.69 3.57
C SER A 146 13.30 -1.11 3.97
N VAL A 147 13.88 -1.64 5.03
CA VAL A 147 15.23 -1.27 5.51
C VAL A 147 16.30 -1.98 4.69
N THR A 148 15.97 -3.16 4.15
CA THR A 148 16.88 -3.97 3.35
C THR A 148 16.87 -3.64 1.87
N GLY A 149 15.90 -2.85 1.42
CA GLY A 149 15.61 -2.60 0.00
C GLY A 149 14.91 -3.78 -0.69
N ALA A 150 14.52 -4.83 0.05
CA ALA A 150 13.79 -6.00 -0.44
C ALA A 150 12.54 -6.23 0.43
N LEU A 151 11.63 -7.11 0.01
CA LEU A 151 10.42 -7.43 0.79
C LEU A 151 10.77 -7.89 2.20
N GLU A 152 10.09 -7.32 3.16
CA GLU A 152 10.13 -7.68 4.57
C GLU A 152 8.84 -8.40 4.97
N GLU A 153 8.80 -8.92 6.20
CA GLU A 153 7.62 -9.58 6.74
C GLU A 153 6.38 -8.67 6.70
N GLY A 154 5.29 -9.17 6.09
CA GLY A 154 4.03 -8.46 5.99
C GLY A 154 3.23 -8.48 7.29
N ASN A 155 2.49 -7.41 7.56
CA ASN A 155 1.51 -7.32 8.65
C ASN A 155 0.14 -7.88 8.22
N GLY A 156 -0.61 -8.45 9.15
CA GLY A 156 -1.91 -9.06 8.90
C GLY A 156 -3.04 -8.11 8.46
N GLY A 157 -2.81 -6.79 8.42
CA GLY A 157 -3.85 -5.81 8.12
C GLY A 157 -4.47 -5.98 6.74
N ALA A 158 -3.65 -6.20 5.70
CA ALA A 158 -4.15 -6.40 4.33
C ALA A 158 -4.97 -7.69 4.21
N ALA A 159 -4.50 -8.80 4.79
CA ALA A 159 -5.23 -10.07 4.81
C ALA A 159 -6.54 -9.94 5.58
N PHE A 160 -6.54 -9.27 6.73
CA PHE A 160 -7.74 -9.00 7.51
C PHE A 160 -8.78 -8.21 6.70
N LEU A 161 -8.36 -7.13 6.03
CA LEU A 161 -9.25 -6.33 5.17
C LEU A 161 -9.82 -7.16 4.03
N ALA A 162 -9.00 -7.97 3.36
CA ALA A 162 -9.44 -8.85 2.27
C ALA A 162 -10.48 -9.87 2.74
N TYR A 163 -10.23 -10.57 3.85
CA TYR A 163 -11.20 -11.52 4.40
C TYR A 163 -12.50 -10.86 4.85
N LYS A 164 -12.41 -9.69 5.50
CA LYS A 164 -13.60 -8.99 6.03
C LYS A 164 -14.48 -8.39 4.94
N SER A 165 -13.87 -7.84 3.89
CA SER A 165 -14.60 -7.18 2.80
C SER A 165 -14.98 -8.10 1.65
N GLY A 166 -14.32 -9.28 1.52
CA GLY A 166 -14.42 -10.11 0.32
C GLY A 166 -13.85 -9.43 -0.93
N ALA A 167 -13.17 -8.29 -0.80
CA ALA A 167 -12.60 -7.56 -1.93
C ALA A 167 -11.50 -8.38 -2.61
N PRO A 168 -11.42 -8.37 -3.95
CA PRO A 168 -10.28 -8.93 -4.66
C PRO A 168 -9.02 -8.13 -4.34
N ILE A 169 -7.88 -8.83 -4.40
CA ILE A 169 -6.56 -8.27 -4.14
C ILE A 169 -5.84 -8.12 -5.48
N LEU A 170 -5.25 -6.94 -5.70
CA LEU A 170 -4.39 -6.68 -6.85
C LEU A 170 -2.97 -6.37 -6.35
N PRO A 171 -2.00 -7.27 -6.56
CA PRO A 171 -0.62 -6.99 -6.22
C PRO A 171 0.00 -6.07 -7.28
N ILE A 172 0.66 -5.02 -6.84
CA ILE A 172 1.45 -4.12 -7.70
C ILE A 172 2.85 -4.03 -7.11
N ALA A 173 3.82 -4.51 -7.87
CA ALA A 173 5.22 -4.43 -7.49
C ALA A 173 5.89 -3.20 -8.08
N ILE A 174 6.74 -2.56 -7.30
CA ILE A 174 7.57 -1.44 -7.75
C ILE A 174 9.03 -1.69 -7.45
N SER A 175 9.91 -1.26 -8.36
CA SER A 175 11.35 -1.34 -8.20
C SER A 175 12.05 -0.14 -8.82
N GLY A 176 13.24 0.19 -8.31
CA GLY A 176 14.02 1.34 -8.78
C GLY A 176 13.64 2.68 -8.13
N THR A 177 12.81 2.67 -7.10
CA THR A 177 12.36 3.85 -6.34
C THR A 177 13.13 4.06 -5.05
N GLU A 178 14.20 3.31 -4.83
CA GLU A 178 15.09 3.53 -3.68
C GLU A 178 15.52 5.00 -3.61
N ASN A 179 15.45 5.61 -2.44
CA ASN A 179 15.74 7.03 -2.26
C ASN A 179 17.11 7.43 -2.80
N GLU A 180 18.13 6.60 -2.61
CA GLU A 180 19.47 6.82 -3.13
C GLU A 180 19.49 6.86 -4.66
N ASN A 181 18.75 5.95 -5.31
CA ASN A 181 18.64 5.92 -6.77
C ASN A 181 17.89 7.14 -7.28
N VAL A 182 16.72 7.45 -6.72
CA VAL A 182 15.88 8.58 -7.19
C VAL A 182 16.59 9.91 -6.96
N TYR A 183 16.98 10.21 -5.73
CA TYR A 183 17.62 11.49 -5.41
C TYR A 183 19.03 11.63 -6.02
N GLY A 184 19.77 10.52 -6.13
CA GLY A 184 21.06 10.51 -6.80
C GLY A 184 20.98 10.83 -8.28
N ASN A 185 19.96 10.33 -8.99
CA ASN A 185 19.70 10.67 -10.38
C ASN A 185 19.20 12.12 -10.52
N MET A 186 18.27 12.56 -9.65
CA MET A 186 17.75 13.94 -9.68
C MET A 186 18.89 14.98 -9.51
N LYS A 187 19.82 14.76 -8.58
CA LYS A 187 21.00 15.64 -8.40
C LYS A 187 21.86 15.73 -9.66
N ARG A 188 21.84 14.69 -10.50
CA ARG A 188 22.59 14.66 -11.78
C ARG A 188 21.73 15.08 -12.97
N MET A 189 20.55 15.66 -12.73
CA MET A 189 19.56 16.02 -13.77
C MET A 189 19.19 14.83 -14.68
N ARG A 190 19.13 13.62 -14.10
CA ARG A 190 18.75 12.38 -14.78
C ARG A 190 17.47 11.82 -14.19
N ARG A 191 16.73 11.07 -15.00
CA ARG A 191 15.54 10.35 -14.53
C ARG A 191 15.92 8.96 -14.02
N ALA A 192 15.50 8.62 -12.80
CA ALA A 192 15.66 7.26 -12.28
C ALA A 192 14.75 6.30 -13.07
N ARG A 193 15.27 5.10 -13.37
CA ARG A 193 14.47 4.04 -14.00
C ARG A 193 13.63 3.35 -12.93
N VAL A 194 12.32 3.33 -13.14
CA VAL A 194 11.34 2.74 -12.23
C VAL A 194 10.48 1.76 -13.01
N HIS A 195 10.26 0.59 -12.45
CA HIS A 195 9.38 -0.43 -13.03
C HIS A 195 8.19 -0.67 -12.11
N VAL A 196 7.00 -0.56 -12.66
CA VAL A 196 5.72 -0.87 -12.00
C VAL A 196 5.12 -2.07 -12.70
N LYS A 197 4.89 -3.15 -11.97
CA LYS A 197 4.30 -4.37 -12.50
C LYS A 197 2.99 -4.70 -11.78
N VAL A 198 1.90 -4.70 -12.54
CA VAL A 198 0.55 -5.01 -12.05
C VAL A 198 0.30 -6.50 -12.26
N GLY A 199 0.12 -7.23 -11.17
CA GLY A 199 -0.15 -8.66 -11.20
C GLY A 199 -1.60 -9.01 -11.51
N LYS A 200 -1.91 -10.29 -11.54
CA LYS A 200 -3.29 -10.77 -11.68
C LYS A 200 -4.03 -10.64 -10.35
N MET A 201 -5.30 -10.26 -10.43
CA MET A 201 -6.19 -10.24 -9.26
C MET A 201 -6.40 -11.66 -8.72
N PHE A 202 -6.50 -11.74 -7.40
CA PHE A 202 -6.89 -12.97 -6.71
C PHE A 202 -7.76 -12.64 -5.49
N ARG A 203 -8.40 -13.66 -4.92
CA ARG A 203 -9.10 -13.57 -3.63
C ARG A 203 -8.43 -14.52 -2.65
N LEU A 204 -8.43 -14.17 -1.39
CA LEU A 204 -8.10 -15.15 -0.35
C LEU A 204 -9.26 -16.14 -0.24
N ASP A 205 -8.93 -17.39 0.04
CA ASP A 205 -9.92 -18.47 0.13
C ASP A 205 -10.95 -18.15 1.22
N GLU A 206 -12.21 -17.99 0.81
CA GLU A 206 -13.32 -17.70 1.70
C GLU A 206 -13.56 -18.82 2.71
N GLN A 207 -13.24 -20.08 2.37
CA GLN A 207 -13.39 -21.20 3.28
C GLN A 207 -12.40 -21.13 4.44
N ALA A 208 -11.17 -20.67 4.20
CA ALA A 208 -10.22 -20.32 5.26
C ALA A 208 -10.64 -19.08 6.06
N GLY A 209 -11.38 -18.15 5.42
CA GLY A 209 -11.83 -16.89 6.01
C GLY A 209 -13.18 -16.95 6.72
N SER A 210 -14.15 -17.71 6.22
CA SER A 210 -15.55 -17.73 6.75
C SER A 210 -15.67 -18.41 8.10
N GLY A 211 -14.87 -19.45 8.35
CA GLY A 211 -14.74 -20.07 9.68
C GLY A 211 -14.09 -19.15 10.71
N VAL A 212 -13.18 -18.31 10.25
CA VAL A 212 -12.35 -17.38 11.04
C VAL A 212 -13.13 -16.18 11.58
N LEU A 213 -14.16 -15.73 10.85
CA LEU A 213 -14.83 -14.46 11.18
C LEU A 213 -16.08 -14.65 12.03
N THR A 214 -16.65 -15.85 12.09
CA THR A 214 -17.97 -16.07 12.72
C THR A 214 -17.97 -16.97 13.95
N ARG A 215 -17.07 -17.95 14.08
CA ARG A 215 -17.14 -18.94 15.19
C ARG A 215 -15.81 -19.56 15.65
N SER A 216 -14.70 -19.35 14.98
CA SER A 216 -13.42 -19.94 15.34
C SER A 216 -12.75 -19.18 16.49
N GLY A 217 -12.03 -19.90 17.33
CA GLY A 217 -11.24 -19.34 18.42
C GLY A 217 -10.18 -18.36 17.90
N THR A 218 -9.64 -17.55 18.79
CA THR A 218 -8.64 -16.51 18.47
C THR A 218 -7.43 -17.06 17.69
N LYS A 219 -7.04 -18.33 17.93
CA LYS A 219 -5.91 -18.98 17.25
C LYS A 219 -6.17 -19.24 15.77
N ASP A 220 -7.33 -19.80 15.41
CA ASP A 220 -7.67 -20.11 14.01
C ASP A 220 -7.74 -18.83 13.16
N ARG A 221 -8.24 -17.75 13.77
CA ARG A 221 -8.28 -16.43 13.13
C ARG A 221 -6.88 -15.87 12.87
N GLN A 222 -5.97 -15.97 13.83
CA GLN A 222 -4.60 -15.53 13.67
C GLN A 222 -3.87 -16.32 12.59
N GLU A 223 -4.09 -17.65 12.55
CA GLU A 223 -3.48 -18.52 11.57
C GLU A 223 -3.96 -18.23 10.14
N ALA A 224 -5.26 -18.04 9.92
CA ALA A 224 -5.79 -17.66 8.61
C ALA A 224 -5.27 -16.29 8.15
N VAL A 225 -5.24 -15.29 9.04
CA VAL A 225 -4.66 -13.98 8.70
C VAL A 225 -3.17 -14.12 8.36
N ALA A 226 -2.42 -14.93 9.08
CA ALA A 226 -1.02 -15.19 8.77
C ALA A 226 -0.85 -15.90 7.41
N GLN A 227 -1.71 -16.88 7.09
CA GLN A 227 -1.70 -17.57 5.80
C GLN A 227 -2.05 -16.60 4.66
N GLY A 228 -3.10 -15.80 4.80
CA GLY A 228 -3.48 -14.79 3.82
C GLY A 228 -2.37 -13.75 3.60
N THR A 229 -1.69 -13.36 4.68
CA THR A 229 -0.52 -12.46 4.59
C THR A 229 0.60 -13.09 3.77
N ARG A 230 0.93 -14.36 4.02
CA ARG A 230 1.94 -15.08 3.22
C ARG A 230 1.55 -15.14 1.73
N GLN A 231 0.28 -15.40 1.41
CA GLN A 231 -0.20 -15.41 0.02
C GLN A 231 -0.05 -14.03 -0.64
N ILE A 232 -0.41 -12.96 0.04
CA ILE A 232 -0.24 -11.58 -0.45
C ILE A 232 1.23 -11.28 -0.72
N MET A 233 2.10 -11.59 0.23
CA MET A 233 3.53 -11.30 0.10
C MET A 233 4.18 -12.16 -1.00
N ALA A 234 3.81 -13.42 -1.13
CA ALA A 234 4.25 -14.28 -2.22
C ALA A 234 3.80 -13.74 -3.59
N ALA A 235 2.57 -13.23 -3.70
CA ALA A 235 2.07 -12.61 -4.92
C ALA A 235 2.89 -11.36 -5.31
N LEU A 236 3.31 -10.54 -4.35
CA LEU A 236 4.22 -9.40 -4.57
C LEU A 236 5.62 -9.89 -4.98
N ALA A 237 6.18 -10.88 -4.28
CA ALA A 237 7.50 -11.44 -4.57
C ALA A 237 7.60 -11.98 -6.01
N ASN A 238 6.55 -12.66 -6.48
CA ASN A 238 6.49 -13.21 -7.83
C ASN A 238 6.53 -12.14 -8.95
N LEU A 239 6.17 -10.90 -8.64
CA LEU A 239 6.24 -9.78 -9.57
C LEU A 239 7.61 -9.08 -9.56
N LEU A 240 8.37 -9.24 -8.48
CA LEU A 240 9.64 -8.55 -8.25
C LEU A 240 10.83 -9.31 -8.82
N PRO A 241 11.86 -8.61 -9.30
CA PRO A 241 13.18 -9.20 -9.53
C PRO A 241 13.73 -9.86 -8.24
N GLU A 242 14.52 -10.89 -8.39
CA GLU A 242 15.04 -11.72 -7.27
C GLU A 242 15.65 -10.89 -6.12
N LYS A 243 16.46 -9.88 -6.46
CA LYS A 243 17.09 -9.00 -5.46
C LYS A 243 16.12 -8.24 -4.55
N TYR A 244 14.85 -8.11 -4.94
CA TYR A 244 13.81 -7.43 -4.15
C TYR A 244 12.87 -8.39 -3.41
N ARG A 245 13.03 -9.70 -3.55
CA ARG A 245 12.12 -10.70 -2.95
C ARG A 245 12.35 -10.91 -1.45
N GLY A 246 13.56 -10.62 -0.98
CA GLY A 246 13.89 -10.74 0.45
C GLY A 246 13.66 -12.14 1.00
N GLU A 247 12.80 -12.25 2.00
CA GLU A 247 12.47 -13.54 2.65
C GLU A 247 11.59 -14.46 1.79
N TYR A 248 11.08 -13.97 0.68
CA TYR A 248 10.18 -14.69 -0.24
C TYR A 248 10.87 -15.15 -1.52
N SER A 249 12.21 -15.29 -1.50
CA SER A 249 13.05 -15.77 -2.62
C SER A 249 12.92 -17.25 -2.83
#